data_9eeac9c3f129d079503d4268c117fe2a
#
_entry.id   9eeac9c3f129d079503d4268c117fe2a
#
_cell.length_a   1.000
_cell.length_b   1.000
_cell.length_c   1.000
_cell.angle_alpha   90.00
_cell.angle_beta   90.00
_cell.angle_gamma   90.00
#
_symmetry.space_group_name_H-M   'P 1'
#
loop_
_entity.id
_entity.type
_entity.pdbx_description
1 polymer ?
#
loop_
_entity_poly.entity_id
_entity_poly.type
_entity_poly.pdbx_seq_one_letter_code
_entity_poly.pdbx_strand_id
1 'polypeptide(L)'
;MSERVNDKILEKAIERARERNIIIPTYEQMRDPSRVPESIKEELRGIGLWDLHPRNLFRITWKNDPETGGFGGVNYLELPQELTGVKARIFVLLGRFFPTGSHKVGATFGPLVSRLVTGAFDPTKQKALWPSTGNYCRGGAYNSYLLGCPSIAVLPEGMSRERFEWLKKLGAEIYPTPGVESNVKEVFDKTKELKEERPEEIVVLNQFEEFENPMWHYAVTGPAMEEVYLKERKGGQRLTALFLTQGSAGTLGSGNYLRERFPSIRICAGEALQCPTLLYNGFGAHRIEGIGDKHVPWILDARNLDMVAGIDDEACMHIIRLFNTQEGRGLLRDRGVPSETVEKLDLLGISSIANILGAIKMAKYYEMDGDDIIFTVATDSMELYQSRLRELGSGYTETQAACDFERYLKGATTDFMAELSYWDRKRIHNLKYFTWVEQQGKSVEELNEQWYDRDHWRKKLNGYKRTDELIREFNRRVGLI
;
A
#
# COMPACT_ATOMS: atom_id res chain seq x y z
N MET A 1 20.44 -10.25 1.07
CA MET A 1 21.15 -9.11 0.44
C MET A 1 21.17 -9.37 -1.06
N SER A 2 20.82 -8.37 -1.86
CA SER A 2 20.82 -8.51 -3.33
C SER A 2 22.26 -8.69 -3.83
N GLU A 3 22.60 -9.90 -4.23
CA GLU A 3 23.87 -10.22 -4.88
C GLU A 3 23.67 -10.31 -6.39
N ARG A 4 24.72 -10.06 -7.19
CA ARG A 4 24.64 -10.31 -8.63
C ARG A 4 24.40 -11.80 -8.88
N VAL A 5 23.38 -12.08 -9.71
CA VAL A 5 22.94 -13.45 -10.00
C VAL A 5 23.49 -13.92 -11.36
N ASN A 6 23.40 -13.04 -12.39
CA ASN A 6 23.80 -13.40 -13.74
C ASN A 6 24.23 -12.15 -14.55
N ASP A 7 25.50 -12.01 -14.85
CA ASP A 7 26.04 -10.87 -15.59
C ASP A 7 25.54 -10.81 -17.04
N LYS A 8 25.29 -11.94 -17.70
CA LYS A 8 24.78 -11.93 -19.09
C LYS A 8 23.34 -11.44 -19.16
N ILE A 9 22.51 -11.75 -18.16
CA ILE A 9 21.14 -11.25 -18.05
C ILE A 9 21.18 -9.76 -17.69
N LEU A 10 22.07 -9.37 -16.78
CA LEU A 10 22.25 -7.96 -16.40
C LEU A 10 22.62 -7.10 -17.62
N GLU A 11 23.51 -7.56 -18.52
CA GLU A 11 23.83 -6.84 -19.77
C GLU A 11 22.58 -6.62 -20.64
N LYS A 12 21.74 -7.65 -20.82
CA LYS A 12 20.48 -7.50 -21.58
C LYS A 12 19.52 -6.49 -20.93
N ALA A 13 19.45 -6.47 -19.59
CA ALA A 13 18.65 -5.47 -18.89
C ALA A 13 19.19 -4.05 -19.10
N ILE A 14 20.51 -3.87 -19.10
CA ILE A 14 21.18 -2.59 -19.39
C ILE A 14 20.94 -2.16 -20.84
N GLU A 15 21.09 -3.05 -21.81
CA GLU A 15 20.82 -2.77 -23.23
C GLU A 15 19.35 -2.33 -23.42
N ARG A 16 18.40 -3.09 -22.82
CA ARG A 16 16.97 -2.75 -22.86
C ARG A 16 16.70 -1.37 -22.25
N ALA A 17 17.33 -1.06 -21.12
CA ALA A 17 17.18 0.24 -20.48
C ALA A 17 17.72 1.38 -21.36
N ARG A 18 18.85 1.17 -22.03
CA ARG A 18 19.45 2.13 -22.97
C ARG A 18 18.55 2.38 -24.18
N GLU A 19 18.05 1.32 -24.82
CA GLU A 19 17.14 1.39 -25.97
C GLU A 19 15.85 2.15 -25.67
N ARG A 20 15.33 2.03 -24.44
CA ARG A 20 14.07 2.62 -24.00
C ARG A 20 14.23 3.91 -23.20
N ASN A 21 15.44 4.44 -23.12
CA ASN A 21 15.74 5.63 -22.34
C ASN A 21 15.28 5.53 -20.89
N ILE A 22 15.55 4.38 -20.23
CA ILE A 22 15.13 4.11 -18.85
C ILE A 22 16.25 4.45 -17.89
N ILE A 23 15.95 5.27 -16.89
CA ILE A 23 16.79 5.56 -15.72
C ILE A 23 15.98 5.17 -14.49
N ILE A 24 16.55 4.36 -13.64
CA ILE A 24 15.87 3.83 -12.45
C ILE A 24 16.14 4.75 -11.25
N PRO A 25 15.12 5.31 -10.57
CA PRO A 25 15.31 6.08 -9.35
C PRO A 25 15.78 5.20 -8.18
N THR A 26 16.57 5.77 -7.27
CA THR A 26 16.90 5.15 -5.99
C THR A 26 15.77 5.36 -4.96
N TYR A 27 15.70 4.54 -3.92
CA TYR A 27 14.81 4.77 -2.77
C TYR A 27 15.10 6.11 -2.09
N GLU A 28 16.37 6.52 -2.08
CA GLU A 28 16.79 7.82 -1.55
C GLU A 28 16.16 8.98 -2.34
N GLN A 29 16.11 8.89 -3.68
CA GLN A 29 15.46 9.88 -4.54
C GLN A 29 13.94 9.88 -4.41
N MET A 30 13.32 8.71 -4.19
CA MET A 30 11.89 8.61 -3.92
C MET A 30 11.50 9.22 -2.57
N ARG A 31 12.35 9.05 -1.55
CA ARG A 31 12.17 9.66 -0.23
C ARG A 31 12.40 11.16 -0.26
N ASP A 32 13.44 11.59 -0.98
CA ASP A 32 13.86 12.99 -1.08
C ASP A 32 14.06 13.39 -2.55
N PRO A 33 13.01 13.88 -3.24
CA PRO A 33 13.09 14.30 -4.62
C PRO A 33 14.03 15.48 -4.89
N SER A 34 14.53 16.19 -3.87
CA SER A 34 15.58 17.20 -4.06
C SER A 34 16.85 16.60 -4.67
N ARG A 35 17.08 15.29 -4.43
CA ARG A 35 18.22 14.52 -4.94
C ARG A 35 18.05 13.98 -6.36
N VAL A 36 16.90 14.18 -6.97
CA VAL A 36 16.67 13.86 -8.39
C VAL A 36 17.49 14.86 -9.24
N PRO A 37 18.26 14.39 -10.25
CA PRO A 37 19.03 15.28 -11.14
C PRO A 37 18.13 16.36 -11.78
N GLU A 38 18.65 17.58 -11.91
CA GLU A 38 17.87 18.69 -12.47
C GLU A 38 17.42 18.40 -13.91
N SER A 39 18.26 17.75 -14.72
CA SER A 39 17.89 17.32 -16.07
C SER A 39 16.63 16.45 -16.10
N ILE A 40 16.47 15.53 -15.13
CA ILE A 40 15.27 14.70 -15.00
C ILE A 40 14.07 15.54 -14.57
N LYS A 41 14.24 16.48 -13.63
CA LYS A 41 13.17 17.39 -13.20
C LYS A 41 12.68 18.26 -14.36
N GLU A 42 13.59 18.73 -15.22
CA GLU A 42 13.25 19.50 -16.42
C GLU A 42 12.43 18.66 -17.41
N GLU A 43 12.85 17.42 -17.69
CA GLU A 43 12.08 16.50 -18.54
C GLU A 43 10.67 16.26 -17.97
N LEU A 44 10.54 16.08 -16.65
CA LEU A 44 9.27 15.85 -15.99
C LEU A 44 8.28 17.01 -16.12
N ARG A 45 8.71 18.25 -16.33
CA ARG A 45 7.82 19.41 -16.55
C ARG A 45 6.90 19.25 -17.76
N GLY A 46 7.35 18.50 -18.78
CA GLY A 46 6.60 18.21 -20.00
C GLY A 46 5.80 16.92 -19.98
N ILE A 47 5.82 16.16 -18.85
CA ILE A 47 5.21 14.84 -18.72
C ILE A 47 4.13 14.88 -17.64
N GLY A 48 2.89 14.48 -17.98
CA GLY A 48 1.79 14.38 -17.02
C GLY A 48 2.07 13.31 -15.95
N LEU A 49 1.57 13.53 -14.73
CA LEU A 49 1.77 12.62 -13.58
C LEU A 49 1.30 11.19 -13.89
N TRP A 50 0.24 11.05 -14.67
CA TRP A 50 -0.37 9.76 -15.01
C TRP A 50 -0.04 9.26 -16.42
N ASP A 51 0.93 9.89 -17.10
CA ASP A 51 1.39 9.45 -18.41
C ASP A 51 2.22 8.17 -18.32
N LEU A 52 2.17 7.35 -19.37
CA LEU A 52 2.96 6.13 -19.49
C LEU A 52 4.37 6.46 -20.03
N HIS A 53 5.17 7.10 -19.19
CA HIS A 53 6.51 7.56 -19.58
C HIS A 53 7.57 7.08 -18.56
N PRO A 54 8.75 6.56 -18.98
CA PRO A 54 9.78 6.02 -18.08
C PRO A 54 10.23 7.00 -16.99
N ARG A 55 10.22 8.32 -17.26
CA ARG A 55 10.58 9.33 -16.25
C ARG A 55 9.61 9.36 -15.06
N ASN A 56 8.38 8.87 -15.22
CA ASN A 56 7.41 8.77 -14.13
C ASN A 56 7.80 7.74 -13.08
N LEU A 57 8.83 6.91 -13.28
CA LEU A 57 9.46 6.14 -12.21
C LEU A 57 9.96 7.05 -11.07
N PHE A 58 10.46 8.26 -11.37
CA PHE A 58 10.90 9.23 -10.37
C PHE A 58 9.75 9.83 -9.55
N ARG A 59 8.51 9.72 -10.04
CA ARG A 59 7.29 10.15 -9.33
C ARG A 59 6.68 9.07 -8.45
N ILE A 60 7.40 7.98 -8.18
CA ILE A 60 7.01 6.99 -7.16
C ILE A 60 7.39 7.53 -5.78
N THR A 61 6.72 8.59 -5.34
CA THR A 61 6.97 9.34 -4.11
C THR A 61 5.69 9.94 -3.56
N TRP A 62 5.63 10.21 -2.24
CA TRP A 62 4.55 10.94 -1.59
C TRP A 62 4.57 12.46 -1.88
N LYS A 63 5.58 12.93 -2.59
CA LYS A 63 5.90 14.37 -2.76
C LYS A 63 5.66 14.90 -4.17
N ASN A 64 4.74 14.30 -4.91
CA ASN A 64 4.33 14.83 -6.21
C ASN A 64 3.44 16.07 -6.02
N ASP A 65 3.71 17.12 -6.77
CA ASP A 65 2.84 18.27 -6.86
C ASP A 65 1.81 18.04 -7.99
N PRO A 66 0.52 17.88 -7.65
CA PRO A 66 -0.51 17.59 -8.64
C PRO A 66 -0.80 18.78 -9.58
N GLU A 67 -0.48 20.03 -9.19
CA GLU A 67 -0.76 21.23 -9.96
C GLU A 67 0.32 21.49 -10.99
N THR A 68 1.58 21.41 -10.58
CA THR A 68 2.71 21.72 -11.44
C THR A 68 3.31 20.50 -12.14
N GLY A 69 2.95 19.29 -11.70
CA GLY A 69 3.59 18.05 -12.14
C GLY A 69 5.03 17.87 -11.66
N GLY A 70 5.55 18.77 -10.84
CA GLY A 70 6.86 18.71 -10.20
C GLY A 70 6.84 17.96 -8.86
N PHE A 71 7.80 18.29 -8.02
CA PHE A 71 7.89 17.79 -6.65
C PHE A 71 7.57 18.92 -5.66
N GLY A 72 6.84 18.56 -4.60
CA GLY A 72 6.45 19.47 -3.53
C GLY A 72 6.66 18.85 -2.14
N GLY A 73 5.81 19.23 -1.19
CA GLY A 73 5.71 18.57 0.12
C GLY A 73 4.99 17.23 0.03
N VAL A 74 4.97 16.52 1.15
CA VAL A 74 4.15 15.29 1.28
C VAL A 74 2.67 15.64 1.13
N ASN A 75 1.94 14.86 0.33
CA ASN A 75 0.49 15.00 0.19
C ASN A 75 -0.22 14.31 1.36
N TYR A 76 -0.94 15.07 2.16
CA TYR A 76 -1.71 14.56 3.30
C TYR A 76 -2.97 15.39 3.55
N LEU A 77 -3.88 14.82 4.33
CA LEU A 77 -5.09 15.46 4.85
C LEU A 77 -5.10 15.30 6.36
N GLU A 78 -5.26 16.39 7.11
CA GLU A 78 -5.64 16.35 8.53
C GLU A 78 -7.17 16.28 8.61
N LEU A 79 -7.69 15.32 9.36
CA LEU A 79 -9.13 15.15 9.55
C LEU A 79 -9.60 15.99 10.74
N PRO A 80 -10.57 16.91 10.56
CA PRO A 80 -11.04 17.76 11.64
C PRO A 80 -11.87 16.97 12.66
N GLN A 81 -11.90 17.45 13.91
CA GLN A 81 -12.64 16.84 14.99
C GLN A 81 -14.16 16.80 14.71
N GLU A 82 -14.67 17.78 13.97
CA GLU A 82 -16.06 17.85 13.54
C GLU A 82 -16.45 16.63 12.71
N LEU A 83 -15.53 16.10 11.91
CA LEU A 83 -15.70 14.88 11.13
C LEU A 83 -15.49 13.62 11.97
N THR A 84 -14.40 13.54 12.70
CA THR A 84 -13.94 12.33 13.38
C THR A 84 -14.61 12.07 14.72
N GLY A 85 -15.02 13.11 15.42
CA GLY A 85 -15.58 13.04 16.78
C GLY A 85 -14.58 12.78 17.87
N VAL A 86 -13.27 12.74 17.57
CA VAL A 86 -12.19 12.54 18.54
C VAL A 86 -11.28 13.77 18.59
N LYS A 87 -10.63 13.99 19.74
CA LYS A 87 -9.72 15.13 19.95
C LYS A 87 -8.33 14.88 19.35
N ALA A 88 -7.92 13.60 19.25
CA ALA A 88 -6.65 13.23 18.64
C ALA A 88 -6.58 13.74 17.20
N ARG A 89 -5.41 14.25 16.80
CA ARG A 89 -5.17 14.70 15.44
C ARG A 89 -4.88 13.51 14.54
N ILE A 90 -5.68 13.33 13.49
CA ILE A 90 -5.54 12.20 12.56
C ILE A 90 -5.04 12.73 11.21
N PHE A 91 -3.86 12.26 10.79
CA PHE A 91 -3.24 12.59 9.51
C PHE A 91 -3.31 11.40 8.56
N VAL A 92 -3.76 11.65 7.34
CA VAL A 92 -3.91 10.65 6.28
C VAL A 92 -3.00 11.02 5.11
N LEU A 93 -1.98 10.21 4.81
CA LEU A 93 -1.18 10.39 3.60
C LEU A 93 -1.98 10.00 2.35
N LEU A 94 -1.91 10.78 1.28
CA LEU A 94 -2.76 10.65 0.10
C LEU A 94 -2.06 9.94 -1.07
N GLY A 95 -2.40 8.67 -1.30
CA GLY A 95 -1.85 7.85 -2.40
C GLY A 95 -2.39 8.18 -3.79
N ARG A 96 -3.44 9.01 -3.91
CA ARG A 96 -4.00 9.46 -5.19
C ARG A 96 -2.95 10.09 -6.10
N PHE A 97 -1.97 10.77 -5.54
CA PHE A 97 -0.97 11.55 -6.29
C PHE A 97 0.26 10.73 -6.70
N PHE A 98 0.15 9.42 -6.74
CA PHE A 98 1.12 8.54 -7.40
C PHE A 98 0.74 8.31 -8.88
N PRO A 99 1.68 7.94 -9.75
CA PRO A 99 1.43 7.76 -11.18
C PRO A 99 0.32 6.77 -11.55
N THR A 100 -0.01 5.83 -10.66
CA THR A 100 -1.12 4.87 -10.84
C THR A 100 -2.39 5.27 -10.08
N GLY A 101 -2.38 6.43 -9.39
CA GLY A 101 -3.43 6.81 -8.45
C GLY A 101 -3.43 5.97 -7.16
N SER A 102 -2.32 5.24 -6.88
CA SER A 102 -2.15 4.42 -5.68
C SER A 102 -0.69 4.28 -5.31
N HIS A 103 -0.37 4.35 -4.00
CA HIS A 103 0.99 4.13 -3.48
C HIS A 103 1.53 2.70 -3.73
N LYS A 104 0.67 1.74 -4.11
CA LYS A 104 1.08 0.36 -4.39
C LYS A 104 2.10 0.24 -5.53
N VAL A 105 2.23 1.26 -6.37
CA VAL A 105 3.31 1.33 -7.37
C VAL A 105 4.70 1.33 -6.72
N GLY A 106 4.84 1.90 -5.52
CA GLY A 106 6.07 1.81 -4.73
C GLY A 106 6.34 0.40 -4.21
N ALA A 107 5.31 -0.28 -3.70
CA ALA A 107 5.40 -1.67 -3.23
C ALA A 107 5.84 -2.66 -4.33
N THR A 108 5.49 -2.37 -5.60
CA THR A 108 5.85 -3.21 -6.76
C THR A 108 7.17 -2.84 -7.41
N PHE A 109 7.69 -1.65 -7.12
CA PHE A 109 8.97 -1.19 -7.68
C PHE A 109 10.13 -2.08 -7.26
N GLY A 110 10.29 -2.30 -5.96
CA GLY A 110 11.42 -3.03 -5.40
C GLY A 110 11.55 -4.46 -5.92
N PRO A 111 10.52 -5.29 -5.90
CA PRO A 111 10.59 -6.68 -6.36
C PRO A 111 11.08 -6.84 -7.81
N LEU A 112 10.66 -5.97 -8.72
CA LEU A 112 11.11 -6.03 -10.11
C LEU A 112 12.50 -5.41 -10.29
N VAL A 113 12.74 -4.24 -9.70
CA VAL A 113 14.01 -3.52 -9.85
C VAL A 113 15.17 -4.30 -9.24
N SER A 114 15.00 -4.90 -8.04
CA SER A 114 16.07 -5.70 -7.43
C SER A 114 16.50 -6.85 -8.35
N ARG A 115 15.57 -7.49 -9.05
CA ARG A 115 15.88 -8.56 -10.01
C ARG A 115 16.52 -8.06 -11.30
N LEU A 116 16.10 -6.90 -11.80
CA LEU A 116 16.73 -6.29 -12.98
C LEU A 116 18.19 -5.91 -12.73
N VAL A 117 18.46 -5.20 -11.62
CA VAL A 117 19.81 -4.70 -11.32
C VAL A 117 20.78 -5.77 -10.84
N THR A 118 20.30 -6.97 -10.53
CA THR A 118 21.12 -8.15 -10.18
C THR A 118 21.26 -9.16 -11.31
N GLY A 119 20.50 -9.02 -12.41
CA GLY A 119 20.42 -10.01 -13.47
C GLY A 119 19.62 -11.26 -13.12
N ALA A 120 18.71 -11.16 -12.14
CA ALA A 120 17.79 -12.25 -11.77
C ALA A 120 16.49 -12.26 -12.61
N PHE A 121 16.32 -11.28 -13.51
CA PHE A 121 15.19 -11.17 -14.42
C PHE A 121 15.67 -10.79 -15.82
N ASP A 122 15.36 -11.63 -16.83
CA ASP A 122 15.65 -11.38 -18.25
C ASP A 122 14.48 -10.64 -18.91
N PRO A 123 14.55 -9.29 -19.10
CA PRO A 123 13.44 -8.52 -19.65
C PRO A 123 13.14 -8.84 -21.12
N THR A 124 14.01 -9.62 -21.79
CA THR A 124 13.85 -10.02 -23.19
C THR A 124 13.10 -11.35 -23.36
N LYS A 125 12.96 -12.14 -22.28
CA LYS A 125 12.38 -13.48 -22.32
C LYS A 125 11.33 -13.71 -21.23
N GLN A 126 11.51 -13.11 -20.05
CA GLN A 126 10.68 -13.38 -18.89
C GLN A 126 9.56 -12.36 -18.74
N LYS A 127 8.46 -12.80 -18.16
CA LYS A 127 7.29 -11.99 -17.81
C LYS A 127 7.17 -11.88 -16.30
N ALA A 128 7.00 -10.66 -15.82
CA ALA A 128 6.72 -10.41 -14.42
C ALA A 128 5.26 -10.73 -14.10
N LEU A 129 5.00 -11.77 -13.33
CA LEU A 129 3.66 -12.17 -12.92
C LEU A 129 3.32 -11.53 -11.57
N TRP A 130 2.21 -10.77 -11.53
CA TRP A 130 1.73 -10.01 -10.40
C TRP A 130 0.42 -10.62 -9.87
N PRO A 131 0.49 -11.59 -8.92
CA PRO A 131 -0.70 -12.16 -8.30
C PRO A 131 -1.26 -11.16 -7.28
N SER A 132 -2.48 -10.68 -7.49
CA SER A 132 -3.05 -9.66 -6.60
C SER A 132 -4.53 -9.47 -6.87
N THR A 133 -5.22 -8.99 -5.85
CA THR A 133 -6.62 -8.59 -5.90
C THR A 133 -6.85 -7.17 -6.43
N GLY A 134 -5.81 -6.43 -6.89
CA GLY A 134 -6.10 -5.11 -7.47
C GLY A 134 -4.90 -4.16 -7.63
N ASN A 135 -4.72 -3.22 -6.69
CA ASN A 135 -3.73 -2.13 -6.83
C ASN A 135 -2.28 -2.61 -6.97
N TYR A 136 -1.94 -3.77 -6.41
CA TYR A 136 -0.59 -4.31 -6.56
C TYR A 136 -0.35 -4.78 -8.01
N CYS A 137 -1.26 -5.53 -8.63
CA CYS A 137 -1.09 -5.91 -10.02
C CYS A 137 -1.12 -4.69 -10.97
N ARG A 138 -1.94 -3.65 -10.66
CA ARG A 138 -1.91 -2.38 -11.41
C ARG A 138 -0.56 -1.70 -11.33
N GLY A 139 0.01 -1.57 -10.13
CA GLY A 139 1.33 -0.99 -9.92
C GLY A 139 2.42 -1.83 -10.56
N GLY A 140 2.33 -3.16 -10.45
CA GLY A 140 3.27 -4.09 -11.07
C GLY A 140 3.29 -4.03 -12.59
N ALA A 141 2.12 -4.04 -13.23
CA ALA A 141 1.99 -3.89 -14.67
C ALA A 141 2.53 -2.52 -15.15
N TYR A 142 2.29 -1.45 -14.38
CA TYR A 142 2.82 -0.12 -14.65
C TYR A 142 4.35 -0.09 -14.60
N ASN A 143 4.94 -0.57 -13.51
CA ASN A 143 6.40 -0.66 -13.38
C ASN A 143 7.00 -1.53 -14.47
N SER A 144 6.36 -2.67 -14.79
CA SER A 144 6.80 -3.54 -15.88
C SER A 144 6.81 -2.79 -17.22
N TYR A 145 5.73 -2.08 -17.54
CA TYR A 145 5.63 -1.29 -18.76
C TYR A 145 6.73 -0.23 -18.86
N LEU A 146 6.94 0.57 -17.80
CA LEU A 146 7.96 1.64 -17.78
C LEU A 146 9.38 1.09 -17.82
N LEU A 147 9.61 -0.09 -17.21
CA LEU A 147 10.91 -0.76 -17.21
C LEU A 147 11.13 -1.65 -18.46
N GLY A 148 10.20 -1.63 -19.41
CA GLY A 148 10.30 -2.39 -20.66
C GLY A 148 10.18 -3.90 -20.52
N CYS A 149 9.50 -4.38 -19.46
CA CYS A 149 9.29 -5.78 -19.13
C CYS A 149 7.87 -6.23 -19.50
N PRO A 150 7.67 -7.39 -20.12
CA PRO A 150 6.34 -7.98 -20.26
C PRO A 150 5.76 -8.35 -18.90
N SER A 151 4.43 -8.32 -18.76
CA SER A 151 3.76 -8.61 -17.49
C SER A 151 2.52 -9.48 -17.61
N ILE A 152 2.22 -10.19 -16.54
CA ILE A 152 1.01 -10.99 -16.34
C ILE A 152 0.34 -10.50 -15.07
N ALA A 153 -0.98 -10.31 -15.11
CA ALA A 153 -1.82 -9.99 -13.96
C ALA A 153 -2.78 -11.14 -13.68
N VAL A 154 -2.77 -11.66 -12.46
CA VAL A 154 -3.72 -12.66 -11.97
C VAL A 154 -4.55 -12.03 -10.87
N LEU A 155 -5.87 -11.88 -11.08
CA LEU A 155 -6.75 -11.18 -10.13
C LEU A 155 -8.18 -11.73 -10.18
N PRO A 156 -8.95 -11.61 -9.06
CA PRO A 156 -10.34 -12.06 -9.03
C PRO A 156 -11.22 -11.30 -10.02
N GLU A 157 -12.17 -12.02 -10.65
CA GLU A 157 -13.11 -11.43 -11.62
C GLU A 157 -14.10 -10.43 -11.01
N GLY A 158 -14.37 -10.56 -9.69
CA GLY A 158 -15.26 -9.67 -8.95
C GLY A 158 -14.66 -8.28 -8.63
N MET A 159 -13.46 -7.96 -9.10
CA MET A 159 -12.84 -6.65 -8.86
C MET A 159 -13.46 -5.55 -9.72
N SER A 160 -13.21 -4.28 -9.36
CA SER A 160 -13.75 -3.12 -10.08
C SER A 160 -13.31 -3.11 -11.55
N ARG A 161 -14.23 -2.70 -12.45
CA ARG A 161 -14.03 -2.68 -13.90
C ARG A 161 -12.83 -1.80 -14.30
N GLU A 162 -12.65 -0.69 -13.61
CA GLU A 162 -11.57 0.27 -13.85
C GLU A 162 -10.18 -0.38 -13.75
N ARG A 163 -10.04 -1.42 -12.92
CA ARG A 163 -8.77 -2.17 -12.78
C ARG A 163 -8.45 -2.99 -14.02
N PHE A 164 -9.43 -3.68 -14.58
CA PHE A 164 -9.25 -4.46 -15.81
C PHE A 164 -8.94 -3.58 -17.01
N GLU A 165 -9.62 -2.44 -17.15
CA GLU A 165 -9.39 -1.47 -18.22
C GLU A 165 -7.96 -0.91 -18.18
N TRP A 166 -7.47 -0.60 -16.98
CA TRP A 166 -6.10 -0.16 -16.78
C TRP A 166 -5.07 -1.20 -17.23
N LEU A 167 -5.22 -2.45 -16.81
CA LEU A 167 -4.30 -3.55 -17.17
C LEU A 167 -4.27 -3.80 -18.68
N LYS A 168 -5.43 -3.75 -19.34
CA LYS A 168 -5.52 -3.84 -20.81
C LYS A 168 -4.77 -2.71 -21.51
N LYS A 169 -4.88 -1.49 -21.03
CA LYS A 169 -4.15 -0.32 -21.56
C LYS A 169 -2.64 -0.50 -21.51
N LEU A 170 -2.12 -1.20 -20.49
CA LEU A 170 -0.68 -1.50 -20.33
C LEU A 170 -0.21 -2.71 -21.13
N GLY A 171 -1.11 -3.42 -21.83
CA GLY A 171 -0.77 -4.62 -22.58
C GLY A 171 -0.39 -5.82 -21.71
N ALA A 172 -0.81 -5.85 -20.44
CA ALA A 172 -0.61 -7.00 -19.58
C ALA A 172 -1.47 -8.21 -20.02
N GLU A 173 -0.92 -9.42 -19.95
CA GLU A 173 -1.73 -10.64 -20.01
C GLU A 173 -2.58 -10.73 -18.74
N ILE A 174 -3.90 -10.95 -18.87
CA ILE A 174 -4.82 -10.94 -17.73
C ILE A 174 -5.45 -12.31 -17.57
N TYR A 175 -5.32 -12.86 -16.37
CA TYR A 175 -5.96 -14.12 -15.98
C TYR A 175 -6.92 -13.85 -14.81
N PRO A 176 -8.24 -13.72 -15.08
CA PRO A 176 -9.24 -13.60 -14.03
C PRO A 176 -9.40 -14.93 -13.29
N THR A 177 -9.58 -14.86 -11.98
CA THR A 177 -9.89 -16.02 -11.13
C THR A 177 -11.27 -15.86 -10.50
N PRO A 178 -11.96 -16.96 -10.13
CA PRO A 178 -13.25 -16.86 -9.45
C PRO A 178 -13.18 -16.10 -8.13
N GLY A 179 -14.21 -15.33 -7.80
CA GLY A 179 -14.42 -14.74 -6.48
C GLY A 179 -14.11 -13.24 -6.37
N VAL A 180 -13.84 -12.83 -5.14
CA VAL A 180 -13.69 -11.43 -4.71
C VAL A 180 -12.35 -11.21 -3.99
N GLU A 181 -12.18 -10.06 -3.35
CA GLU A 181 -10.93 -9.61 -2.70
C GLU A 181 -10.28 -10.68 -1.80
N SER A 182 -11.06 -11.41 -1.00
CA SER A 182 -10.52 -12.41 -0.08
C SER A 182 -10.19 -13.78 -0.73
N ASN A 183 -10.44 -13.94 -2.04
CA ASN A 183 -10.20 -15.22 -2.76
C ASN A 183 -8.74 -15.33 -3.26
N VAL A 184 -7.79 -15.23 -2.34
CA VAL A 184 -6.35 -15.28 -2.66
C VAL A 184 -5.88 -16.69 -3.00
N LYS A 185 -6.54 -17.74 -2.49
CA LYS A 185 -6.19 -19.14 -2.82
C LYS A 185 -6.31 -19.39 -4.31
N GLU A 186 -7.41 -18.96 -4.93
CA GLU A 186 -7.66 -19.13 -6.36
C GLU A 186 -6.60 -18.39 -7.21
N VAL A 187 -6.15 -17.22 -6.72
CA VAL A 187 -5.04 -16.47 -7.33
C VAL A 187 -3.72 -17.26 -7.22
N PHE A 188 -3.44 -17.87 -6.06
CA PHE A 188 -2.24 -18.69 -5.86
C PHE A 188 -2.26 -19.95 -6.72
N ASP A 189 -3.39 -20.66 -6.79
CA ASP A 189 -3.54 -21.86 -7.59
C ASP A 189 -3.29 -21.55 -9.08
N LYS A 190 -3.89 -20.46 -9.61
CA LYS A 190 -3.66 -20.03 -11.00
C LYS A 190 -2.24 -19.57 -11.24
N THR A 191 -1.63 -18.90 -10.28
CA THR A 191 -0.22 -18.49 -10.36
C THR A 191 0.70 -19.72 -10.44
N LYS A 192 0.44 -20.75 -9.63
CA LYS A 192 1.20 -22.00 -9.63
C LYS A 192 1.05 -22.74 -10.96
N GLU A 193 -0.18 -22.90 -11.45
CA GLU A 193 -0.47 -23.50 -12.76
C GLU A 193 0.33 -22.81 -13.87
N LEU A 194 0.24 -21.48 -13.98
CA LEU A 194 0.96 -20.72 -15.00
C LEU A 194 2.48 -20.87 -14.88
N LYS A 195 3.01 -20.90 -13.64
CA LYS A 195 4.45 -21.10 -13.41
C LYS A 195 4.91 -22.50 -13.79
N GLU A 196 4.09 -23.53 -13.54
CA GLU A 196 4.38 -24.91 -13.93
C GLU A 196 4.32 -25.11 -15.45
N GLU A 197 3.37 -24.47 -16.14
CA GLU A 197 3.26 -24.50 -17.60
C GLU A 197 4.41 -23.78 -18.31
N ARG A 198 4.90 -22.67 -17.74
CA ARG A 198 5.91 -21.77 -18.34
C ARG A 198 7.04 -21.43 -17.36
N PRO A 199 7.81 -22.44 -16.85
CA PRO A 199 8.75 -22.27 -15.75
C PRO A 199 9.90 -21.29 -16.05
N GLU A 200 10.37 -21.25 -17.31
CA GLU A 200 11.47 -20.37 -17.75
C GLU A 200 11.01 -18.96 -18.13
N GLU A 201 9.72 -18.79 -18.44
CA GLU A 201 9.17 -17.55 -18.92
C GLU A 201 8.62 -16.68 -17.78
N ILE A 202 8.09 -17.28 -16.71
CA ILE A 202 7.38 -16.55 -15.65
C ILE A 202 8.24 -16.38 -14.41
N VAL A 203 8.33 -15.14 -13.94
CA VAL A 203 8.86 -14.79 -12.61
C VAL A 203 7.72 -14.25 -11.77
N VAL A 204 7.37 -14.97 -10.71
CA VAL A 204 6.30 -14.57 -9.78
C VAL A 204 6.82 -13.51 -8.82
N LEU A 205 6.08 -12.42 -8.67
CA LEU A 205 6.36 -11.30 -7.77
C LEU A 205 5.17 -11.14 -6.82
N ASN A 206 5.14 -11.96 -5.78
CA ASN A 206 4.01 -12.09 -4.87
C ASN A 206 4.08 -11.07 -3.73
N GLN A 207 3.08 -10.16 -3.64
CA GLN A 207 3.04 -9.11 -2.63
C GLN A 207 3.13 -9.59 -1.18
N PHE A 208 2.72 -10.84 -0.92
CA PHE A 208 2.64 -11.38 0.44
C PHE A 208 3.96 -11.96 0.95
N GLU A 209 4.97 -12.12 0.07
CA GLU A 209 6.26 -12.72 0.41
C GLU A 209 7.48 -11.88 0.02
N GLU A 210 7.34 -10.89 -0.87
CA GLU A 210 8.42 -10.01 -1.32
C GLU A 210 8.77 -8.98 -0.25
N PHE A 211 9.95 -9.12 0.38
CA PHE A 211 10.40 -8.18 1.42
C PHE A 211 10.63 -6.76 0.91
N GLU A 212 10.85 -6.58 -0.38
CA GLU A 212 10.96 -5.29 -1.03
C GLU A 212 9.66 -4.46 -0.94
N ASN A 213 8.51 -5.10 -0.74
CA ASN A 213 7.24 -4.43 -0.49
C ASN A 213 7.28 -3.64 0.84
N PRO A 214 7.43 -4.24 2.03
CA PRO A 214 7.56 -3.47 3.28
C PRO A 214 8.84 -2.63 3.33
N MET A 215 9.89 -3.00 2.63
CA MET A 215 11.13 -2.23 2.52
C MET A 215 10.88 -0.87 1.86
N TRP A 216 10.04 -0.77 0.82
CA TRP A 216 9.67 0.51 0.22
C TRP A 216 8.94 1.41 1.24
N HIS A 217 8.00 0.85 1.97
CA HIS A 217 7.26 1.59 3.01
C HIS A 217 8.18 2.02 4.16
N TYR A 218 9.12 1.18 4.56
CA TYR A 218 10.14 1.54 5.53
C TYR A 218 11.01 2.70 5.05
N ALA A 219 11.49 2.65 3.79
CA ALA A 219 12.44 3.61 3.25
C ALA A 219 11.79 4.93 2.79
N VAL A 220 10.50 4.93 2.40
CA VAL A 220 9.84 6.07 1.77
C VAL A 220 8.60 6.54 2.54
N THR A 221 7.69 5.64 2.93
CA THR A 221 6.44 6.01 3.61
C THR A 221 6.68 6.44 5.07
N GLY A 222 7.47 5.67 5.82
CA GLY A 222 7.81 6.03 7.21
C GLY A 222 8.45 7.41 7.34
N PRO A 223 9.49 7.73 6.54
CA PRO A 223 10.07 9.08 6.49
C PRO A 223 9.09 10.17 6.08
N ALA A 224 8.15 9.90 5.17
CA ALA A 224 7.11 10.87 4.79
C ALA A 224 6.17 11.19 5.97
N MET A 225 5.77 10.18 6.76
CA MET A 225 5.00 10.37 7.98
C MET A 225 5.78 11.17 9.03
N GLU A 226 7.07 10.86 9.23
CA GLU A 226 7.94 11.61 10.13
C GLU A 226 8.03 13.09 9.71
N GLU A 227 8.20 13.37 8.42
CA GLU A 227 8.26 14.75 7.90
C GLU A 227 6.98 15.53 8.19
N VAL A 228 5.81 14.96 7.92
CA VAL A 228 4.53 15.59 8.24
C VAL A 228 4.38 15.78 9.74
N TYR A 229 4.73 14.80 10.56
CA TYR A 229 4.70 14.91 12.01
C TYR A 229 5.58 16.08 12.50
N LEU A 230 6.83 16.15 12.04
CA LEU A 230 7.76 17.21 12.46
C LEU A 230 7.32 18.61 12.01
N LYS A 231 6.65 18.71 10.85
CA LYS A 231 6.11 19.94 10.30
C LYS A 231 4.87 20.41 11.08
N GLU A 232 3.95 19.49 11.39
CA GLU A 232 2.60 19.82 11.87
C GLU A 232 2.44 19.77 13.39
N ARG A 233 3.38 19.10 14.10
CA ARG A 233 3.30 19.02 15.55
C ARG A 233 3.41 20.41 16.19
N LYS A 234 2.55 20.67 17.17
CA LYS A 234 2.63 21.82 18.07
C LYS A 234 3.35 21.40 19.36
N GLY A 235 3.84 22.36 20.13
CA GLY A 235 4.60 22.05 21.35
C GLY A 235 3.86 21.07 22.27
N GLY A 236 4.55 20.05 22.77
CA GLY A 236 3.99 19.01 23.64
C GLY A 236 3.36 17.82 22.90
N GLN A 237 2.96 17.96 21.64
CA GLN A 237 2.31 16.91 20.90
C GLN A 237 3.26 15.76 20.55
N ARG A 238 2.73 14.54 20.59
CA ARG A 238 3.48 13.28 20.40
C ARG A 238 2.88 12.44 19.27
N LEU A 239 3.74 11.76 18.53
CA LEU A 239 3.33 10.72 17.60
C LEU A 239 2.97 9.47 18.42
N THR A 240 1.67 9.27 18.66
CA THR A 240 1.18 8.26 19.58
C THR A 240 0.85 6.96 18.90
N ALA A 241 0.31 7.02 17.67
CA ALA A 241 -0.19 5.83 17.02
C ALA A 241 -0.07 5.85 15.49
N LEU A 242 -0.04 4.62 14.95
CA LEU A 242 -0.14 4.31 13.54
C LEU A 242 -1.24 3.27 13.37
N PHE A 243 -2.26 3.58 12.58
CA PHE A 243 -3.30 2.62 12.20
C PHE A 243 -3.19 2.32 10.70
N LEU A 244 -2.96 1.06 10.34
CA LEU A 244 -2.84 0.63 8.95
C LEU A 244 -3.63 -0.65 8.73
N THR A 245 -4.59 -0.62 7.80
CA THR A 245 -5.23 -1.86 7.35
C THR A 245 -4.23 -2.74 6.62
N GLN A 246 -4.29 -4.02 6.90
CA GLN A 246 -3.41 -5.00 6.28
C GLN A 246 -4.14 -5.83 5.20
N GLY A 247 -3.56 -5.90 4.01
CA GLY A 247 -3.74 -6.96 3.05
C GLY A 247 -2.42 -7.71 2.97
N SER A 248 -1.45 -7.21 2.16
CA SER A 248 -0.10 -7.78 2.12
C SER A 248 0.80 -7.44 3.31
N ALA A 249 0.38 -6.61 4.24
CA ALA A 249 1.19 -6.08 5.34
C ALA A 249 2.34 -5.11 4.95
N GLY A 250 2.46 -4.76 3.67
CA GLY A 250 3.56 -3.91 3.19
C GLY A 250 3.63 -2.55 3.90
N THR A 251 2.50 -1.85 4.07
CA THR A 251 2.43 -0.54 4.73
C THR A 251 2.94 -0.57 6.17
N LEU A 252 2.83 -1.72 6.86
CA LEU A 252 3.34 -1.89 8.23
C LEU A 252 4.87 -1.77 8.32
N GLY A 253 5.59 -1.85 7.19
CA GLY A 253 7.02 -1.52 7.12
C GLY A 253 7.30 -0.07 7.54
N SER A 254 6.39 0.88 7.31
CA SER A 254 6.49 2.24 7.85
C SER A 254 6.43 2.27 9.38
N GLY A 255 5.68 1.35 10.00
CA GLY A 255 5.64 1.16 11.44
C GLY A 255 6.98 0.71 12.03
N ASN A 256 7.72 -0.17 11.32
CA ASN A 256 9.07 -0.54 11.74
C ASN A 256 10.01 0.69 11.77
N TYR A 257 9.97 1.53 10.71
CA TYR A 257 10.72 2.78 10.68
C TYR A 257 10.35 3.72 11.81
N LEU A 258 9.05 3.97 12.00
CA LEU A 258 8.58 4.91 13.02
C LEU A 258 8.86 4.41 14.44
N ARG A 259 8.80 3.11 14.71
CA ARG A 259 9.16 2.52 16.00
C ARG A 259 10.63 2.74 16.35
N GLU A 260 11.54 2.69 15.38
CA GLU A 260 12.97 2.99 15.60
C GLU A 260 13.18 4.47 15.98
N ARG A 261 12.36 5.37 15.48
CA ARG A 261 12.43 6.83 15.73
C ARG A 261 11.63 7.26 16.94
N PHE A 262 10.49 6.62 17.17
CA PHE A 262 9.51 6.91 18.21
C PHE A 262 9.14 5.62 18.94
N PRO A 263 9.96 5.13 19.88
CA PRO A 263 9.78 3.80 20.49
C PRO A 263 8.45 3.59 21.20
N SER A 264 7.78 4.67 21.63
CA SER A 264 6.48 4.62 22.32
C SER A 264 5.27 4.56 21.38
N ILE A 265 5.48 4.64 20.05
CA ILE A 265 4.38 4.59 19.07
C ILE A 265 3.63 3.26 19.18
N ARG A 266 2.31 3.31 19.13
CA ARG A 266 1.44 2.11 19.07
C ARG A 266 1.09 1.81 17.63
N ILE A 267 1.31 0.56 17.21
CA ILE A 267 1.07 0.12 15.83
C ILE A 267 -0.10 -0.86 15.83
N CYS A 268 -1.18 -0.47 15.15
CA CYS A 268 -2.38 -1.27 14.97
C CYS A 268 -2.50 -1.76 13.52
N ALA A 269 -2.71 -3.06 13.36
CA ALA A 269 -3.10 -3.66 12.09
C ALA A 269 -4.63 -3.75 12.01
N GLY A 270 -5.24 -3.10 11.02
CA GLY A 270 -6.67 -3.21 10.73
C GLY A 270 -6.97 -4.29 9.71
N GLU A 271 -8.09 -4.98 9.85
CA GLU A 271 -8.60 -5.94 8.87
C GLU A 271 -10.12 -5.82 8.72
N ALA A 272 -10.70 -6.42 7.69
CA ALA A 272 -12.14 -6.49 7.58
C ALA A 272 -12.72 -7.41 8.66
N LEU A 273 -13.75 -6.95 9.39
CA LEU A 273 -14.41 -7.78 10.43
C LEU A 273 -15.00 -9.07 9.84
N GLN A 274 -15.42 -9.05 8.58
CA GLN A 274 -15.93 -10.21 7.86
C GLN A 274 -14.85 -11.23 7.49
N CYS A 275 -13.56 -10.84 7.56
CA CYS A 275 -12.39 -11.69 7.33
C CYS A 275 -11.35 -11.49 8.44
N PRO A 276 -11.64 -11.89 9.70
CA PRO A 276 -10.86 -11.54 10.87
C PRO A 276 -9.70 -12.52 11.10
N THR A 277 -8.78 -12.59 10.15
CA THR A 277 -7.67 -13.57 10.13
C THR A 277 -6.72 -13.38 11.31
N LEU A 278 -6.34 -12.14 11.61
CA LEU A 278 -5.41 -11.84 12.71
C LEU A 278 -6.12 -11.85 14.07
N LEU A 279 -7.33 -11.30 14.13
CA LEU A 279 -8.08 -11.12 15.35
C LEU A 279 -8.64 -12.45 15.89
N TYR A 280 -9.29 -13.22 15.01
CA TYR A 280 -10.06 -14.41 15.41
C TYR A 280 -9.69 -15.69 14.66
N ASN A 281 -8.63 -15.72 13.86
CA ASN A 281 -8.26 -16.82 12.95
C ASN A 281 -9.42 -17.20 12.01
N GLY A 282 -10.27 -16.24 11.68
CA GLY A 282 -11.44 -16.41 10.83
C GLY A 282 -11.18 -16.05 9.37
N PHE A 283 -12.17 -16.33 8.53
CA PHE A 283 -12.13 -15.93 7.11
C PHE A 283 -13.55 -15.70 6.61
N GLY A 284 -13.68 -14.89 5.59
CA GLY A 284 -14.94 -14.64 4.89
C GLY A 284 -14.77 -13.68 3.74
N ALA A 285 -15.83 -13.49 2.96
CA ALA A 285 -15.89 -12.46 1.93
C ALA A 285 -16.22 -11.11 2.55
N HIS A 286 -15.66 -10.03 1.97
CA HIS A 286 -15.93 -8.65 2.37
C HIS A 286 -15.85 -7.71 1.17
N ARG A 287 -16.30 -6.46 1.36
CA ARG A 287 -16.37 -5.42 0.32
C ARG A 287 -15.29 -4.35 0.42
N ILE A 288 -14.36 -4.45 1.38
CA ILE A 288 -13.27 -3.47 1.51
C ILE A 288 -12.14 -3.88 0.56
N GLU A 289 -12.20 -3.40 -0.69
CA GLU A 289 -11.18 -3.70 -1.69
C GLU A 289 -9.79 -3.17 -1.28
N GLY A 290 -8.77 -4.00 -1.45
CA GLY A 290 -7.36 -3.68 -1.19
C GLY A 290 -6.83 -4.11 0.17
N ILE A 291 -7.66 -4.71 1.03
CA ILE A 291 -7.26 -5.25 2.32
C ILE A 291 -7.94 -6.59 2.60
N GLY A 292 -7.56 -7.24 3.71
CA GLY A 292 -8.22 -8.44 4.22
C GLY A 292 -7.90 -9.67 3.40
N ASP A 293 -7.13 -10.54 3.99
CA ASP A 293 -6.67 -11.77 3.38
C ASP A 293 -6.95 -12.95 4.32
N LYS A 294 -7.31 -14.09 3.76
CA LYS A 294 -7.50 -15.36 4.51
C LYS A 294 -6.19 -15.93 5.04
N HIS A 295 -5.06 -15.30 4.76
CA HIS A 295 -3.73 -15.75 5.12
C HIS A 295 -2.97 -14.65 5.85
N VAL A 296 -2.14 -15.05 6.81
CA VAL A 296 -1.17 -14.13 7.41
C VAL A 296 0.01 -13.98 6.44
N PRO A 297 0.30 -12.76 5.93
CA PRO A 297 1.38 -12.54 4.99
C PRO A 297 2.75 -12.97 5.54
N TRP A 298 3.60 -13.55 4.67
CA TRP A 298 4.97 -13.92 5.06
C TRP A 298 5.77 -12.72 5.56
N ILE A 299 5.55 -11.57 4.94
CA ILE A 299 6.23 -10.31 5.24
C ILE A 299 5.62 -9.50 6.40
N LEU A 300 4.66 -10.06 7.15
CA LEU A 300 4.14 -9.41 8.35
C LEU A 300 5.09 -9.57 9.53
N ASP A 301 5.63 -8.48 10.07
CA ASP A 301 6.31 -8.48 11.37
C ASP A 301 5.29 -8.45 12.51
N ALA A 302 4.80 -9.62 12.92
CA ALA A 302 3.84 -9.72 14.00
C ALA A 302 4.39 -9.23 15.35
N ARG A 303 5.73 -9.27 15.56
CA ARG A 303 6.37 -8.77 16.79
C ARG A 303 6.23 -7.26 16.96
N ASN A 304 6.10 -6.54 15.84
CA ASN A 304 5.99 -5.07 15.83
C ASN A 304 4.56 -4.55 15.98
N LEU A 305 3.57 -5.42 16.13
CA LEU A 305 2.17 -5.04 16.34
C LEU A 305 1.86 -4.90 17.83
N ASP A 306 1.10 -3.86 18.18
CA ASP A 306 0.55 -3.67 19.54
C ASP A 306 -0.91 -4.06 19.61
N MET A 307 -1.63 -3.93 18.49
CA MET A 307 -3.08 -4.14 18.43
C MET A 307 -3.52 -4.67 17.07
N VAL A 308 -4.63 -5.40 17.05
CA VAL A 308 -5.40 -5.73 15.85
C VAL A 308 -6.82 -5.22 16.00
N ALA A 309 -7.42 -4.70 14.94
CA ALA A 309 -8.79 -4.21 14.94
C ALA A 309 -9.57 -4.68 13.69
N GLY A 310 -10.77 -5.20 13.90
CA GLY A 310 -11.75 -5.51 12.87
C GLY A 310 -12.57 -4.27 12.50
N ILE A 311 -12.66 -3.97 11.21
CA ILE A 311 -13.46 -2.88 10.65
C ILE A 311 -14.60 -3.47 9.84
N ASP A 312 -15.83 -3.10 10.20
CA ASP A 312 -17.04 -3.56 9.52
C ASP A 312 -17.11 -2.99 8.10
N ASP A 313 -17.26 -3.87 7.11
CA ASP A 313 -17.35 -3.45 5.71
C ASP A 313 -18.65 -2.68 5.43
N GLU A 314 -19.73 -2.95 6.16
CA GLU A 314 -20.99 -2.22 6.08
C GLU A 314 -20.78 -0.75 6.47
N ALA A 315 -20.06 -0.49 7.55
CA ALA A 315 -19.70 0.88 7.93
C ALA A 315 -18.94 1.60 6.83
N CYS A 316 -17.99 0.90 6.18
CA CYS A 316 -17.25 1.48 5.05
C CYS A 316 -18.17 1.87 3.88
N MET A 317 -19.14 1.01 3.52
CA MET A 317 -20.08 1.29 2.43
C MET A 317 -21.00 2.48 2.74
N HIS A 318 -21.47 2.62 3.96
CA HIS A 318 -22.25 3.78 4.40
C HIS A 318 -21.43 5.07 4.35
N ILE A 319 -20.18 5.04 4.81
CA ILE A 319 -19.32 6.23 4.77
C ILE A 319 -18.90 6.61 3.34
N ILE A 320 -18.73 5.65 2.43
CA ILE A 320 -18.53 5.94 1.00
C ILE A 320 -19.67 6.81 0.47
N ARG A 321 -20.94 6.44 0.76
CA ARG A 321 -22.09 7.25 0.32
C ARG A 321 -22.10 8.62 0.97
N LEU A 322 -21.86 8.69 2.28
CA LEU A 322 -21.79 9.95 3.03
C LEU A 322 -20.74 10.91 2.44
N PHE A 323 -19.57 10.41 2.06
CA PHE A 323 -18.48 11.25 1.54
C PHE A 323 -18.64 11.65 0.06
N ASN A 324 -19.41 10.88 -0.72
CA ASN A 324 -19.43 11.02 -2.18
C ASN A 324 -20.81 11.39 -2.78
N THR A 325 -21.83 11.64 -1.95
CA THR A 325 -23.13 12.14 -2.40
C THR A 325 -23.32 13.61 -2.04
N GLN A 326 -24.22 14.28 -2.74
CA GLN A 326 -24.55 15.68 -2.46
C GLN A 326 -25.19 15.84 -1.07
N GLU A 327 -26.10 14.93 -0.71
CA GLU A 327 -26.80 14.92 0.59
C GLU A 327 -25.80 14.70 1.74
N GLY A 328 -24.89 13.75 1.58
CA GLY A 328 -23.86 13.48 2.58
C GLY A 328 -22.91 14.65 2.77
N ARG A 329 -22.38 15.21 1.67
CA ARG A 329 -21.48 16.37 1.73
C ARG A 329 -22.20 17.64 2.26
N GLY A 330 -23.49 17.82 1.94
CA GLY A 330 -24.33 18.86 2.51
C GLY A 330 -24.43 18.74 4.02
N LEU A 331 -24.83 17.56 4.50
CA LEU A 331 -24.90 17.28 5.94
C LEU A 331 -23.57 17.55 6.66
N LEU A 332 -22.45 17.11 6.11
CA LEU A 332 -21.15 17.31 6.74
C LEU A 332 -20.81 18.80 6.93
N ARG A 333 -21.13 19.66 5.95
CA ARG A 333 -20.99 21.11 6.08
C ARG A 333 -21.91 21.66 7.16
N ASP A 334 -23.17 21.22 7.22
CA ASP A 334 -24.13 21.63 8.25
C ASP A 334 -23.71 21.19 9.67
N ARG A 335 -22.93 20.11 9.76
CA ARG A 335 -22.31 19.64 11.02
C ARG A 335 -20.98 20.34 11.35
N GLY A 336 -20.60 21.37 10.60
CA GLY A 336 -19.41 22.17 10.85
C GLY A 336 -18.10 21.61 10.29
N VAL A 337 -18.14 20.55 9.46
CA VAL A 337 -16.94 20.07 8.78
C VAL A 337 -16.50 21.13 7.75
N PRO A 338 -15.24 21.60 7.78
CA PRO A 338 -14.75 22.62 6.86
C PRO A 338 -14.97 22.22 5.39
N SER A 339 -15.46 23.16 4.57
CA SER A 339 -15.79 22.91 3.16
C SER A 339 -14.58 22.37 2.38
N GLU A 340 -13.39 22.89 2.65
CA GLU A 340 -12.14 22.41 2.02
C GLU A 340 -11.83 20.92 2.33
N THR A 341 -12.23 20.45 3.52
CA THR A 341 -12.12 19.02 3.86
C THR A 341 -13.18 18.22 3.11
N VAL A 342 -14.42 18.70 3.09
CA VAL A 342 -15.53 18.02 2.41
C VAL A 342 -15.25 17.86 0.90
N GLU A 343 -14.60 18.82 0.28
CA GLU A 343 -14.22 18.77 -1.14
C GLU A 343 -13.15 17.73 -1.44
N LYS A 344 -12.32 17.37 -0.44
CA LYS A 344 -11.24 16.39 -0.56
C LYS A 344 -11.62 14.96 -0.15
N LEU A 345 -12.87 14.70 0.26
CA LEU A 345 -13.28 13.37 0.75
C LEU A 345 -13.28 12.29 -0.34
N ASP A 346 -13.36 12.65 -1.62
CA ASP A 346 -13.21 11.75 -2.75
C ASP A 346 -11.76 11.27 -2.98
N LEU A 347 -10.78 11.91 -2.34
CA LEU A 347 -9.40 11.42 -2.28
C LEU A 347 -9.23 10.15 -1.40
N LEU A 348 -10.29 9.75 -0.71
CA LEU A 348 -10.32 8.63 0.22
C LEU A 348 -11.04 7.43 -0.40
N GLY A 349 -10.28 6.46 -0.91
CA GLY A 349 -10.82 5.20 -1.43
C GLY A 349 -11.37 4.29 -0.32
N ILE A 350 -11.86 3.11 -0.68
CA ILE A 350 -12.57 2.20 0.25
C ILE A 350 -11.70 1.80 1.45
N SER A 351 -10.48 1.33 1.22
CA SER A 351 -9.56 0.96 2.32
C SER A 351 -9.11 2.15 3.16
N SER A 352 -9.13 3.37 2.58
CA SER A 352 -8.83 4.60 3.30
C SER A 352 -9.88 4.90 4.36
N ILE A 353 -11.16 4.65 4.04
CA ILE A 353 -12.26 4.79 5.00
C ILE A 353 -12.10 3.79 6.14
N ALA A 354 -11.74 2.54 5.85
CA ALA A 354 -11.44 1.56 6.90
C ALA A 354 -10.28 2.02 7.79
N ASN A 355 -9.25 2.62 7.22
CA ASN A 355 -8.13 3.21 7.97
C ASN A 355 -8.59 4.36 8.88
N ILE A 356 -9.45 5.24 8.40
CA ILE A 356 -9.99 6.36 9.17
C ILE A 356 -10.86 5.87 10.33
N LEU A 357 -11.78 4.93 10.06
CA LEU A 357 -12.60 4.31 11.09
C LEU A 357 -11.74 3.64 12.16
N GLY A 358 -10.70 2.93 11.75
CA GLY A 358 -9.75 2.30 12.66
C GLY A 358 -8.95 3.30 13.49
N ALA A 359 -8.52 4.40 12.90
CA ALA A 359 -7.84 5.48 13.64
C ALA A 359 -8.77 6.14 14.68
N ILE A 360 -10.05 6.36 14.33
CA ILE A 360 -11.06 6.87 15.28
C ILE A 360 -11.29 5.87 16.42
N LYS A 361 -11.46 4.57 16.12
CA LYS A 361 -11.60 3.52 17.12
C LYS A 361 -10.38 3.47 18.05
N MET A 362 -9.18 3.57 17.51
CA MET A 362 -7.93 3.57 18.27
C MET A 362 -7.82 4.79 19.18
N ALA A 363 -8.21 5.98 18.70
CA ALA A 363 -8.25 7.19 19.50
C ALA A 363 -9.21 7.07 20.69
N LYS A 364 -10.39 6.48 20.47
CA LYS A 364 -11.37 6.21 21.54
C LYS A 364 -10.89 5.15 22.52
N TYR A 365 -10.32 4.08 22.03
CA TYR A 365 -9.85 2.95 22.86
C TYR A 365 -8.75 3.40 23.85
N TYR A 366 -7.82 4.22 23.39
CA TYR A 366 -6.73 4.74 24.23
C TYR A 366 -7.04 6.09 24.87
N GLU A 367 -8.29 6.58 24.78
CA GLU A 367 -8.73 7.86 25.34
C GLU A 367 -7.80 9.03 24.92
N MET A 368 -7.35 9.03 23.65
CA MET A 368 -6.40 10.00 23.12
C MET A 368 -7.00 11.41 23.06
N ASP A 369 -6.18 12.40 23.38
CA ASP A 369 -6.55 13.81 23.39
C ASP A 369 -5.87 14.65 22.30
N GLY A 370 -5.93 16.00 22.40
CA GLY A 370 -5.35 16.91 21.41
C GLY A 370 -3.82 16.92 21.34
N ASP A 371 -3.15 16.27 22.28
CA ASP A 371 -1.69 16.12 22.27
C ASP A 371 -1.26 14.83 21.52
N ASP A 372 -2.20 13.97 21.18
CA ASP A 372 -1.94 12.71 20.49
C ASP A 372 -2.13 12.84 18.98
N ILE A 373 -1.14 12.38 18.24
CA ILE A 373 -1.15 12.34 16.77
C ILE A 373 -1.19 10.89 16.29
N ILE A 374 -2.13 10.61 15.38
CA ILE A 374 -2.29 9.32 14.72
C ILE A 374 -2.01 9.50 13.22
N PHE A 375 -1.22 8.61 12.64
CA PHE A 375 -1.06 8.53 11.18
C PHE A 375 -1.77 7.33 10.60
N THR A 376 -2.23 7.51 9.37
CA THR A 376 -2.71 6.45 8.49
C THR A 376 -2.47 6.81 7.03
N VAL A 377 -2.92 5.96 6.10
CA VAL A 377 -2.76 6.17 4.66
C VAL A 377 -4.09 6.04 3.91
N ALA A 378 -4.28 6.86 2.90
CA ALA A 378 -5.23 6.62 1.82
C ALA A 378 -4.47 5.94 0.68
N THR A 379 -4.73 4.65 0.46
CA THR A 379 -4.03 3.86 -0.56
C THR A 379 -4.28 4.42 -1.95
N ASP A 380 -5.52 4.84 -2.21
CA ASP A 380 -6.06 5.34 -3.48
C ASP A 380 -7.24 6.27 -3.22
N SER A 381 -7.98 6.61 -4.27
CA SER A 381 -9.15 7.51 -4.21
C SER A 381 -10.40 6.87 -4.80
N MET A 382 -11.57 7.53 -4.62
CA MET A 382 -12.85 7.08 -5.18
C MET A 382 -12.90 7.06 -6.72
N GLU A 383 -11.91 7.65 -7.39
CA GLU A 383 -11.78 7.52 -8.85
C GLU A 383 -11.73 6.06 -9.32
N LEU A 384 -11.15 5.17 -8.52
CA LEU A 384 -11.03 3.74 -8.82
C LEU A 384 -12.27 2.92 -8.47
N TYR A 385 -13.30 3.53 -7.89
CA TYR A 385 -14.47 2.86 -7.31
C TYR A 385 -15.81 3.47 -7.76
N GLN A 386 -15.83 4.17 -8.89
CA GLN A 386 -17.06 4.77 -9.40
C GLN A 386 -18.15 3.72 -9.73
N SER A 387 -17.74 2.53 -10.18
CA SER A 387 -18.65 1.39 -10.35
C SER A 387 -19.26 0.95 -9.02
N ARG A 388 -18.46 0.87 -7.96
CA ARG A 388 -18.93 0.50 -6.61
C ARG A 388 -19.91 1.52 -6.03
N LEU A 389 -19.62 2.82 -6.22
CA LEU A 389 -20.55 3.87 -5.78
C LEU A 389 -21.91 3.75 -6.48
N ARG A 390 -21.93 3.43 -7.77
CA ARG A 390 -23.17 3.18 -8.52
C ARG A 390 -23.93 1.94 -8.04
N GLU A 391 -23.22 0.86 -7.67
CA GLU A 391 -23.82 -0.36 -7.13
C GLU A 391 -24.53 -0.14 -5.79
N LEU A 392 -24.10 0.85 -4.99
CA LEU A 392 -24.77 1.23 -3.74
C LEU A 392 -26.15 1.90 -3.98
N GLY A 393 -26.52 2.17 -5.25
CA GLY A 393 -27.82 2.64 -5.66
C GLY A 393 -28.05 4.15 -5.50
N SER A 394 -29.15 4.61 -6.08
CA SER A 394 -29.65 6.00 -5.97
C SER A 394 -30.65 6.11 -4.79
N GLY A 395 -30.98 7.35 -4.42
CA GLY A 395 -32.00 7.61 -3.39
C GLY A 395 -31.45 7.72 -1.96
N TYR A 396 -30.17 8.07 -1.83
CA TYR A 396 -29.61 8.45 -0.52
C TYR A 396 -30.23 9.76 -0.05
N THR A 397 -30.70 9.82 1.17
CA THR A 397 -31.41 10.96 1.73
C THR A 397 -30.59 11.64 2.84
N GLU A 398 -30.90 12.90 3.13
CA GLU A 398 -30.31 13.64 4.26
C GLU A 398 -30.50 12.91 5.59
N THR A 399 -31.69 12.30 5.80
CA THR A 399 -31.96 11.49 7.01
C THR A 399 -31.03 10.29 7.09
N GLN A 400 -30.80 9.58 5.99
CA GLN A 400 -29.83 8.48 5.94
C GLN A 400 -28.41 8.97 6.19
N ALA A 401 -28.03 10.10 5.57
CA ALA A 401 -26.72 10.71 5.80
C ALA A 401 -26.51 11.07 7.28
N ALA A 402 -27.53 11.63 7.94
CA ALA A 402 -27.47 11.96 9.35
C ALA A 402 -27.32 10.67 10.21
N CYS A 403 -28.09 9.62 9.92
CA CYS A 403 -27.96 8.33 10.60
C CYS A 403 -26.55 7.72 10.41
N ASP A 404 -26.03 7.75 9.18
CA ASP A 404 -24.70 7.18 8.87
C ASP A 404 -23.58 7.95 9.58
N PHE A 405 -23.65 9.28 9.59
CA PHE A 405 -22.70 10.14 10.29
C PHE A 405 -22.68 9.85 11.80
N GLU A 406 -23.87 9.84 12.43
CA GLU A 406 -23.99 9.62 13.88
C GLU A 406 -23.61 8.18 14.25
N ARG A 407 -24.00 7.18 13.46
CA ARG A 407 -23.77 5.77 13.78
C ARG A 407 -22.33 5.34 13.50
N TYR A 408 -21.79 5.62 12.32
CA TYR A 408 -20.54 5.01 11.86
C TYR A 408 -19.31 5.86 12.09
N LEU A 409 -19.43 7.19 12.16
CA LEU A 409 -18.31 8.08 12.51
C LEU A 409 -18.36 8.47 13.99
N LYS A 410 -19.32 9.28 14.40
CA LYS A 410 -19.40 9.76 15.80
C LYS A 410 -19.62 8.62 16.78
N GLY A 411 -20.48 7.66 16.44
CA GLY A 411 -20.83 6.49 17.23
C GLY A 411 -19.91 5.28 17.03
N ALA A 412 -18.80 5.39 16.30
CA ALA A 412 -17.84 4.30 16.16
C ALA A 412 -17.43 3.78 17.54
N THR A 413 -17.64 2.45 17.77
CA THR A 413 -17.36 1.79 19.04
C THR A 413 -15.96 1.21 19.07
N THR A 414 -15.50 0.78 20.26
CA THR A 414 -14.22 0.09 20.44
C THR A 414 -14.34 -1.44 20.36
N ASP A 415 -15.47 -1.96 19.89
CA ASP A 415 -15.66 -3.39 19.65
C ASP A 415 -14.67 -3.93 18.62
N PHE A 416 -14.39 -5.23 18.70
CA PHE A 416 -13.50 -5.92 17.76
C PHE A 416 -12.07 -5.33 17.70
N MET A 417 -11.56 -4.92 18.85
CA MET A 417 -10.17 -4.49 19.04
C MET A 417 -9.51 -5.37 20.10
N ALA A 418 -8.26 -5.74 19.87
CA ALA A 418 -7.47 -6.54 20.80
C ALA A 418 -6.03 -6.04 20.90
N GLU A 419 -5.60 -5.64 22.10
CA GLU A 419 -4.20 -5.48 22.41
C GLU A 419 -3.50 -6.85 22.39
N LEU A 420 -2.28 -6.89 21.82
CA LEU A 420 -1.56 -8.13 21.60
C LEU A 420 -0.53 -8.38 22.70
N SER A 421 -0.73 -9.47 23.44
CA SER A 421 0.30 -10.05 24.29
C SER A 421 1.41 -10.70 23.46
N TYR A 422 2.49 -11.17 24.12
CA TYR A 422 3.51 -11.97 23.46
C TYR A 422 2.89 -13.20 22.77
N TRP A 423 1.96 -13.87 23.43
CA TRP A 423 1.33 -15.09 22.93
C TRP A 423 0.39 -14.84 21.75
N ASP A 424 -0.31 -13.70 21.74
CA ASP A 424 -1.14 -13.30 20.59
C ASP A 424 -0.31 -13.03 19.35
N ARG A 425 0.81 -12.29 19.50
CA ARG A 425 1.76 -12.05 18.42
C ARG A 425 2.36 -13.36 17.90
N LYS A 426 2.71 -14.28 18.83
CA LYS A 426 3.26 -15.59 18.47
C LYS A 426 2.24 -16.45 17.75
N ARG A 427 0.97 -16.43 18.18
CA ARG A 427 -0.15 -17.10 17.51
C ARG A 427 -0.29 -16.60 16.07
N ILE A 428 -0.37 -15.29 15.87
CA ILE A 428 -0.45 -14.67 14.53
C ILE A 428 0.73 -15.10 13.68
N HIS A 429 1.95 -15.03 14.21
CA HIS A 429 3.15 -15.46 13.51
C HIS A 429 3.08 -16.95 13.10
N ASN A 430 2.67 -17.82 14.01
CA ASN A 430 2.60 -19.25 13.74
C ASN A 430 1.55 -19.64 12.68
N LEU A 431 0.49 -18.83 12.47
CA LEU A 431 -0.48 -19.06 11.39
C LEU A 431 0.15 -19.03 10.00
N LYS A 432 1.32 -18.39 9.84
CA LYS A 432 2.08 -18.43 8.60
C LYS A 432 2.48 -19.83 8.16
N TYR A 433 2.67 -20.75 9.12
CA TYR A 433 3.08 -22.13 8.86
C TYR A 433 2.20 -22.82 7.83
N PHE A 434 0.88 -22.75 8.01
CA PHE A 434 -0.09 -23.48 7.19
C PHE A 434 -0.08 -23.05 5.71
N THR A 435 0.07 -21.76 5.45
CA THR A 435 0.14 -21.25 4.08
C THR A 435 1.54 -21.37 3.51
N TRP A 436 2.54 -20.88 4.23
CA TRP A 436 3.85 -20.64 3.64
C TRP A 436 4.77 -21.85 3.71
N VAL A 437 4.73 -22.61 4.80
CA VAL A 437 5.57 -23.82 4.92
C VAL A 437 4.88 -25.00 4.23
N GLU A 438 3.62 -25.30 4.57
CA GLU A 438 2.94 -26.48 4.02
C GLU A 438 2.55 -26.35 2.54
N GLN A 439 2.23 -25.13 2.05
CA GLN A 439 1.66 -24.98 0.70
C GLN A 439 2.59 -24.20 -0.26
N GLN A 440 3.41 -23.28 0.23
CA GLN A 440 4.21 -22.37 -0.61
C GLN A 440 5.72 -22.65 -0.57
N GLY A 441 6.15 -23.72 0.11
CA GLY A 441 7.53 -24.21 0.04
C GLY A 441 8.56 -23.40 0.85
N LYS A 442 8.12 -22.53 1.78
CA LYS A 442 9.03 -21.90 2.75
C LYS A 442 9.47 -22.91 3.80
N SER A 443 10.63 -22.67 4.42
CA SER A 443 11.13 -23.58 5.46
C SER A 443 10.70 -23.16 6.87
N VAL A 444 10.69 -24.10 7.79
CA VAL A 444 10.47 -23.85 9.23
C VAL A 444 11.59 -22.99 9.80
N GLU A 445 12.82 -23.17 9.30
CA GLU A 445 14.00 -22.41 9.69
C GLU A 445 13.80 -20.92 9.38
N GLU A 446 13.36 -20.57 8.13
CA GLU A 446 13.05 -19.19 7.76
C GLU A 446 11.92 -18.60 8.61
N LEU A 447 10.88 -19.38 8.92
CA LEU A 447 9.80 -18.97 9.81
C LEU A 447 10.32 -18.66 11.23
N ASN A 448 11.21 -19.50 11.73
CA ASN A 448 11.85 -19.31 13.03
C ASN A 448 12.79 -18.11 13.06
N GLU A 449 13.57 -17.85 12.01
CA GLU A 449 14.41 -16.67 11.90
C GLU A 449 13.58 -15.37 12.02
N GLN A 450 12.42 -15.29 11.38
CA GLN A 450 11.53 -14.13 11.50
C GLN A 450 11.12 -13.83 12.95
N TRP A 451 11.05 -14.85 13.81
CA TRP A 451 10.64 -14.69 15.20
C TRP A 451 11.82 -14.55 16.16
N TYR A 452 12.83 -15.38 16.03
CA TYR A 452 13.91 -15.50 17.01
C TYR A 452 15.14 -14.65 16.69
N ASP A 453 15.45 -14.39 15.41
CA ASP A 453 16.51 -13.43 15.05
C ASP A 453 16.00 -11.99 15.29
N ARG A 454 16.64 -11.32 16.26
CA ARG A 454 16.30 -9.93 16.60
C ARG A 454 16.57 -8.94 15.48
N ASP A 455 17.52 -9.26 14.61
CA ASP A 455 17.95 -8.40 13.52
C ASP A 455 17.30 -8.72 12.18
N HIS A 456 16.53 -9.82 12.09
CA HIS A 456 15.95 -10.29 10.82
C HIS A 456 15.23 -9.16 10.07
N TRP A 457 14.24 -8.56 10.70
CA TRP A 457 13.43 -7.50 10.07
C TRP A 457 14.26 -6.26 9.75
N ARG A 458 15.13 -5.83 10.65
CA ARG A 458 16.01 -4.69 10.41
C ARG A 458 16.96 -4.93 9.23
N LYS A 459 17.54 -6.12 9.12
CA LYS A 459 18.40 -6.50 7.99
C LYS A 459 17.63 -6.49 6.68
N LYS A 460 16.41 -7.10 6.65
CA LYS A 460 15.57 -7.14 5.45
C LYS A 460 15.14 -5.73 5.02
N LEU A 461 14.63 -4.92 5.92
CA LEU A 461 14.10 -3.59 5.63
C LEU A 461 15.20 -2.58 5.24
N ASN A 462 16.41 -2.70 5.80
CA ASN A 462 17.55 -1.88 5.38
C ASN A 462 18.21 -2.34 4.07
N GLY A 463 17.74 -3.41 3.46
CA GLY A 463 18.24 -3.93 2.18
C GLY A 463 18.16 -2.90 1.03
N TYR A 464 17.26 -1.90 1.12
CA TYR A 464 17.15 -0.83 0.13
C TYR A 464 18.48 -0.08 -0.11
N LYS A 465 19.34 0.05 0.91
CA LYS A 465 20.64 0.71 0.79
C LYS A 465 21.53 0.01 -0.23
N ARG A 466 21.56 -1.33 -0.16
CA ARG A 466 22.29 -2.13 -1.14
C ARG A 466 21.64 -2.06 -2.52
N THR A 467 20.31 -2.08 -2.59
CA THR A 467 19.58 -1.92 -3.84
C THR A 467 19.89 -0.56 -4.50
N ASP A 468 19.96 0.52 -3.71
CA ASP A 468 20.34 1.85 -4.22
C ASP A 468 21.77 1.89 -4.81
N GLU A 469 22.72 1.19 -4.21
CA GLU A 469 24.07 1.05 -4.78
C GLU A 469 24.04 0.35 -6.15
N LEU A 470 23.29 -0.75 -6.24
CA LEU A 470 23.12 -1.51 -7.49
C LEU A 470 22.40 -0.69 -8.57
N ILE A 471 21.38 0.10 -8.20
CA ILE A 471 20.69 1.01 -9.11
C ILE A 471 21.66 2.07 -9.66
N ARG A 472 22.49 2.68 -8.80
CA ARG A 472 23.48 3.67 -9.26
C ARG A 472 24.50 3.04 -10.20
N GLU A 473 24.96 1.84 -9.92
CA GLU A 473 25.86 1.10 -10.82
C GLU A 473 25.18 0.76 -12.15
N PHE A 474 23.94 0.27 -12.12
CA PHE A 474 23.13 -0.04 -13.29
C PHE A 474 22.98 1.21 -14.18
N ASN A 475 22.53 2.33 -13.63
CA ASN A 475 22.33 3.58 -14.36
C ASN A 475 23.64 4.10 -14.98
N ARG A 476 24.78 3.99 -14.26
CA ARG A 476 26.11 4.36 -14.81
C ARG A 476 26.45 3.50 -16.03
N ARG A 477 26.16 2.21 -16.01
CA ARG A 477 26.38 1.30 -17.15
C ARG A 477 25.41 1.54 -18.30
N VAL A 478 24.17 1.96 -18.01
CA VAL A 478 23.24 2.43 -19.04
C VAL A 478 23.79 3.66 -19.76
N GLY A 479 24.44 4.58 -19.05
CA GLY A 479 25.15 5.73 -19.64
C GLY A 479 24.24 6.86 -20.11
N LEU A 480 23.06 7.04 -19.47
CA LEU A 480 22.12 8.12 -19.78
C LEU A 480 22.22 9.30 -18.81
N ILE A 481 22.92 9.13 -17.69
CA ILE A 481 23.25 10.13 -16.66
C ILE A 481 24.67 9.93 -16.14
#